data_0fbedf12c80ee9293c34da50bcac5935
#
_entry.id   0fbedf12c80ee9293c34da50bcac5935
#
_cell.length_a   1.000
_cell.length_b   1.000
_cell.length_c   1.000
_cell.angle_alpha   90.00
_cell.angle_beta   90.00
_cell.angle_gamma   90.00
#
_symmetry.space_group_name_H-M   'P 1'
#
loop_
_entity.id
_entity.type
_entity.pdbx_description
1 polymer ?
#
loop_
_entity_poly.entity_id
_entity_poly.type
_entity_poly.pdbx_seq_one_letter_code
_entity_poly.pdbx_strand_id
1 'polypeptide(L)'
;YRMALQTREQHIKREKATSNICTAQALLATMAGFYAVYHGQEGIKNIAKRIHSITTWLNKALTRLGYVQHNELFFDTLRFSLPDHVSAQKLRTIALSKEVNLRYYDNGDVGFSIDETTDLKDVNLLLSIFSIAAEETVQEVTDIPEASSLNRELRRRTSFLTHEVFNKYHTETEMMRYIKRLERKDISLAHSMISLGSCTMKLNAASEMLPLSNLGWMAIHPLAPEDQTKGYQTLINNLSEQLKVITGFAGITLQPNSGAAGEYTGLRIIRAYLESIGQGHRNKILIPASAHGTNPASAIQCGYTTVTCACDDKGNVDVEDLRAKAEANKDDLAALMITYPSTHGIFEPEIAEICKIIHKCGAQVYMDGANMNAQVGLTNPGTIGADVCHLNLHKTFASPHGG
;
A
#
# COMPACT_ATOMS: atom_id res chain seq x y z
N TYR A 1 20.97 5.10 17.90
CA TYR A 1 20.92 5.28 16.45
C TYR A 1 20.65 6.73 16.11
N ARG A 2 21.13 7.20 14.99
CA ARG A 2 21.00 8.56 14.49
C ARG A 2 20.41 8.50 13.09
N MET A 3 19.38 9.29 12.84
CA MET A 3 18.90 9.51 11.48
C MET A 3 19.95 10.28 10.67
N ALA A 4 20.19 9.85 9.45
CA ALA A 4 21.07 10.52 8.51
C ALA A 4 20.42 10.51 7.12
N LEU A 5 20.53 11.63 6.41
CA LEU A 5 20.08 11.73 5.05
C LEU A 5 20.95 10.86 4.13
N GLN A 6 20.31 10.12 3.26
CA GLN A 6 20.99 9.32 2.25
C GLN A 6 21.42 10.20 1.07
N THR A 7 22.60 9.97 0.54
CA THR A 7 23.09 10.73 -0.62
C THR A 7 22.28 10.55 -1.89
N ARG A 8 21.42 9.54 -1.91
CA ARG A 8 20.54 9.19 -3.07
C ARG A 8 19.11 9.67 -2.88
N GLU A 9 18.77 10.27 -1.74
CA GLU A 9 17.43 10.76 -1.48
C GLU A 9 17.04 11.92 -2.39
N GLN A 10 15.75 12.02 -2.68
CA GLN A 10 15.19 13.07 -3.53
C GLN A 10 15.48 14.48 -3.00
N HIS A 11 15.53 14.67 -1.68
CA HIS A 11 15.83 15.98 -1.07
C HIS A 11 17.27 16.47 -1.32
N ILE A 12 18.20 15.55 -1.54
CA ILE A 12 19.63 15.88 -1.81
C ILE A 12 19.91 15.86 -3.29
N LYS A 13 19.47 14.81 -3.98
CA LYS A 13 19.79 14.59 -5.39
C LYS A 13 18.78 15.20 -6.36
N ARG A 14 17.56 15.53 -5.89
CA ARG A 14 16.48 16.10 -6.69
C ARG A 14 16.30 15.33 -8.01
N GLU A 15 16.53 15.95 -9.17
CA GLU A 15 16.45 15.35 -10.49
C GLU A 15 17.43 14.18 -10.73
N LYS A 16 18.45 14.05 -9.90
CA LYS A 16 19.43 12.93 -9.96
C LYS A 16 19.12 11.81 -8.97
N ALA A 17 17.99 11.87 -8.27
CA ALA A 17 17.60 10.82 -7.33
C ALA A 17 17.34 9.50 -8.08
N THR A 18 17.85 8.38 -7.50
CA THR A 18 17.66 7.04 -8.05
C THR A 18 16.48 6.30 -7.43
N SER A 19 15.88 6.85 -6.40
CA SER A 19 14.67 6.34 -5.75
C SER A 19 13.85 7.51 -5.22
N ASN A 20 12.52 7.33 -5.19
CA ASN A 20 11.60 8.34 -4.71
C ASN A 20 10.68 7.72 -3.66
N ILE A 21 11.16 7.68 -2.41
CA ILE A 21 10.39 7.23 -1.25
C ILE A 21 10.09 8.45 -0.41
N CYS A 22 8.83 8.87 -0.40
CA CYS A 22 8.38 10.02 0.41
C CYS A 22 7.66 9.57 1.67
N THR A 23 6.66 8.71 1.53
CA THR A 23 5.88 8.15 2.65
C THR A 23 6.22 6.67 2.81
N ALA A 24 6.66 6.28 4.00
CA ALA A 24 6.90 4.89 4.36
C ALA A 24 5.73 4.35 5.21
N GLN A 25 5.44 3.06 5.09
CA GLN A 25 4.42 2.37 5.89
C GLN A 25 4.92 2.15 7.32
N ALA A 26 5.02 3.22 8.09
CA ALA A 26 5.59 3.21 9.44
C ALA A 26 4.74 2.38 10.41
N LEU A 27 3.40 2.41 10.28
CA LEU A 27 2.51 1.65 11.16
C LEU A 27 2.75 0.14 11.03
N LEU A 28 2.79 -0.40 9.81
CA LEU A 28 3.04 -1.82 9.58
C LEU A 28 4.43 -2.25 10.06
N ALA A 29 5.45 -1.41 9.85
CA ALA A 29 6.80 -1.65 10.38
C ALA A 29 6.81 -1.68 11.91
N THR A 30 6.08 -0.76 12.55
CA THR A 30 5.93 -0.70 14.00
C THR A 30 5.19 -1.95 14.53
N MET A 31 4.09 -2.35 13.88
CA MET A 31 3.35 -3.57 14.23
C MET A 31 4.23 -4.82 14.12
N ALA A 32 5.01 -4.96 13.04
CA ALA A 32 5.96 -6.07 12.89
C ALA A 32 7.02 -6.07 14.00
N GLY A 33 7.53 -4.89 14.38
CA GLY A 33 8.44 -4.74 15.51
C GLY A 33 7.81 -5.16 16.84
N PHE A 34 6.59 -4.72 17.13
CA PHE A 34 5.86 -5.12 18.35
C PHE A 34 5.46 -6.59 18.35
N TYR A 35 5.12 -7.17 17.21
CA TYR A 35 4.91 -8.61 17.06
C TYR A 35 6.15 -9.38 17.52
N ALA A 36 7.33 -9.00 17.03
CA ALA A 36 8.59 -9.60 17.44
C ALA A 36 8.89 -9.40 18.95
N VAL A 37 8.56 -8.24 19.51
CA VAL A 37 8.74 -7.95 20.94
C VAL A 37 7.79 -8.80 21.79
N TYR A 38 6.52 -8.92 21.39
CA TYR A 38 5.51 -9.66 22.14
C TYR A 38 5.78 -11.17 22.15
N HIS A 39 6.07 -11.75 21.00
CA HIS A 39 6.29 -13.19 20.88
C HIS A 39 7.69 -13.63 21.27
N GLY A 40 8.68 -12.76 21.07
CA GLY A 40 10.08 -13.12 21.30
C GLY A 40 10.59 -14.27 20.42
N GLN A 41 11.79 -14.74 20.70
CA GLN A 41 12.39 -15.82 19.93
C GLN A 41 11.61 -17.14 20.03
N GLU A 42 11.19 -17.53 21.22
CA GLU A 42 10.51 -18.79 21.44
C GLU A 42 9.08 -18.78 20.94
N GLY A 43 8.33 -17.67 21.12
CA GLY A 43 6.99 -17.52 20.58
C GLY A 43 6.95 -17.64 19.06
N ILE A 44 7.85 -16.96 18.36
CA ILE A 44 7.96 -17.04 16.89
C ILE A 44 8.32 -18.47 16.43
N LYS A 45 9.23 -19.16 17.12
CA LYS A 45 9.55 -20.55 16.83
C LYS A 45 8.33 -21.47 17.01
N ASN A 46 7.57 -21.28 18.09
CA ASN A 46 6.40 -22.10 18.36
C ASN A 46 5.30 -21.87 17.33
N ILE A 47 5.08 -20.63 16.90
CA ILE A 47 4.17 -20.28 15.78
C ILE A 47 4.60 -21.01 14.51
N ALA A 48 5.88 -20.89 14.13
CA ALA A 48 6.42 -21.53 12.94
C ALA A 48 6.31 -23.07 12.98
N LYS A 49 6.61 -23.68 14.12
CA LYS A 49 6.47 -25.12 14.32
C LYS A 49 5.03 -25.58 14.18
N ARG A 50 4.08 -24.84 14.79
CA ARG A 50 2.65 -25.16 14.70
C ARG A 50 2.16 -25.11 13.26
N ILE A 51 2.45 -24.02 12.53
CA ILE A 51 2.10 -23.89 11.12
C ILE A 51 2.64 -25.07 10.30
N HIS A 52 3.92 -25.35 10.42
CA HIS A 52 4.54 -26.45 9.68
C HIS A 52 4.02 -27.84 10.08
N SER A 53 3.65 -28.05 11.36
CA SER A 53 3.05 -29.29 11.82
C SER A 53 1.67 -29.52 11.21
N ILE A 54 0.82 -28.50 11.19
CA ILE A 54 -0.50 -28.54 10.53
C ILE A 54 -0.33 -28.85 9.05
N THR A 55 0.53 -28.11 8.36
CA THR A 55 0.78 -28.29 6.91
C THR A 55 1.29 -29.70 6.61
N THR A 56 2.25 -30.20 7.39
CA THR A 56 2.80 -31.55 7.22
C THR A 56 1.75 -32.64 7.46
N TRP A 57 0.90 -32.43 8.46
CA TRP A 57 -0.18 -33.35 8.77
C TRP A 57 -1.22 -33.38 7.64
N LEU A 58 -1.68 -32.22 7.18
CA LEU A 58 -2.61 -32.09 6.04
C LEU A 58 -2.03 -32.72 4.77
N ASN A 59 -0.75 -32.50 4.48
CA ASN A 59 -0.10 -33.13 3.34
C ASN A 59 -0.24 -34.66 3.41
N LYS A 60 0.07 -35.28 4.55
CA LYS A 60 -0.05 -36.72 4.75
C LYS A 60 -1.49 -37.23 4.64
N ALA A 61 -2.43 -36.49 5.22
CA ALA A 61 -3.85 -36.83 5.19
C ALA A 61 -4.42 -36.80 3.77
N LEU A 62 -4.16 -35.72 3.02
CA LEU A 62 -4.64 -35.56 1.66
C LEU A 62 -3.94 -36.53 0.68
N THR A 63 -2.67 -36.83 0.86
CA THR A 63 -1.97 -37.83 0.06
C THR A 63 -2.61 -39.22 0.22
N ARG A 64 -3.09 -39.58 1.42
CA ARG A 64 -3.84 -40.83 1.64
C ARG A 64 -5.19 -40.89 0.92
N LEU A 65 -5.78 -39.72 0.65
CA LEU A 65 -7.00 -39.57 -0.13
C LEU A 65 -6.74 -39.55 -1.66
N GLY A 66 -5.50 -39.79 -2.09
CA GLY A 66 -5.11 -39.83 -3.50
C GLY A 66 -4.70 -38.50 -4.12
N TYR A 67 -4.64 -37.41 -3.34
CA TYR A 67 -4.12 -36.13 -3.85
C TYR A 67 -2.60 -36.15 -3.95
N VAL A 68 -2.03 -35.70 -5.06
CA VAL A 68 -0.59 -35.74 -5.32
C VAL A 68 0.01 -34.35 -5.08
N GLN A 69 0.82 -34.25 -4.05
CA GLN A 69 1.47 -32.98 -3.68
C GLN A 69 2.70 -32.73 -4.56
N HIS A 70 2.86 -31.49 -5.06
CA HIS A 70 3.88 -31.11 -6.04
C HIS A 70 5.20 -30.63 -5.44
N ASN A 71 5.17 -30.03 -4.27
CA ASN A 71 6.36 -29.43 -3.67
C ASN A 71 7.14 -30.48 -2.88
N GLU A 72 8.33 -30.82 -3.29
CA GLU A 72 9.21 -31.69 -2.52
C GLU A 72 9.55 -31.09 -1.14
N LEU A 73 9.75 -29.77 -1.13
CA LEU A 73 9.96 -28.99 0.09
C LEU A 73 8.85 -27.92 0.21
N PHE A 74 8.26 -27.84 1.37
CA PHE A 74 7.23 -26.86 1.71
C PHE A 74 7.37 -26.41 3.17
N PHE A 75 6.76 -25.28 3.50
CA PHE A 75 6.66 -24.80 4.88
C PHE A 75 5.18 -24.72 5.33
N ASP A 76 4.41 -23.84 4.71
CA ASP A 76 3.01 -23.51 5.03
C ASP A 76 2.06 -23.71 3.84
N THR A 77 2.58 -23.78 2.62
CA THR A 77 1.78 -23.80 1.39
C THR A 77 1.88 -25.15 0.69
N LEU A 78 0.73 -25.69 0.34
CA LEU A 78 0.60 -26.96 -0.38
C LEU A 78 -0.08 -26.74 -1.73
N ARG A 79 0.37 -27.49 -2.73
CA ARG A 79 -0.25 -27.56 -4.06
C ARG A 79 -0.42 -29.02 -4.47
N PHE A 80 -1.61 -29.39 -4.87
CA PHE A 80 -1.98 -30.76 -5.21
C PHE A 80 -2.54 -30.88 -6.62
N SER A 81 -2.18 -31.94 -7.34
CA SER A 81 -3.01 -32.49 -8.39
C SER A 81 -4.14 -33.30 -7.77
N LEU A 82 -5.29 -33.26 -8.43
CA LEU A 82 -6.49 -33.97 -7.99
C LEU A 82 -6.47 -35.43 -8.46
N PRO A 83 -7.07 -36.37 -7.71
CA PRO A 83 -7.34 -37.71 -8.18
C PRO A 83 -8.20 -37.70 -9.46
N ASP A 84 -8.05 -38.70 -10.36
CA ASP A 84 -8.75 -38.75 -11.67
C ASP A 84 -10.29 -38.62 -11.58
N HIS A 85 -10.90 -39.07 -10.48
CA HIS A 85 -12.35 -39.01 -10.25
C HIS A 85 -12.79 -37.69 -9.59
N VAL A 86 -11.87 -36.77 -9.27
CA VAL A 86 -12.13 -35.48 -8.63
C VAL A 86 -11.89 -34.34 -9.62
N SER A 87 -12.92 -33.65 -10.03
CA SER A 87 -12.74 -32.42 -10.83
C SER A 87 -12.53 -31.19 -9.94
N ALA A 88 -11.75 -30.23 -10.43
CA ALA A 88 -11.57 -28.94 -9.76
C ALA A 88 -12.90 -28.22 -9.52
N GLN A 89 -13.86 -28.36 -10.43
CA GLN A 89 -15.20 -27.79 -10.28
C GLN A 89 -15.99 -28.44 -9.15
N LYS A 90 -15.93 -29.78 -9.00
CA LYS A 90 -16.56 -30.51 -7.88
C LYS A 90 -16.01 -30.01 -6.54
N LEU A 91 -14.68 -29.97 -6.44
CA LEU A 91 -14.00 -29.50 -5.23
C LEU A 91 -14.35 -28.04 -4.91
N ARG A 92 -14.38 -27.17 -5.94
CA ARG A 92 -14.76 -25.75 -5.78
C ARG A 92 -16.18 -25.60 -5.26
N THR A 93 -17.12 -26.35 -5.80
CA THR A 93 -18.53 -26.31 -5.38
C THR A 93 -18.67 -26.70 -3.91
N ILE A 94 -17.97 -27.77 -3.49
CA ILE A 94 -17.97 -28.23 -2.09
C ILE A 94 -17.33 -27.17 -1.18
N ALA A 95 -16.17 -26.64 -1.56
CA ALA A 95 -15.46 -25.62 -0.76
C ALA A 95 -16.33 -24.37 -0.58
N LEU A 96 -16.93 -23.85 -1.66
CA LEU A 96 -17.82 -22.69 -1.59
C LEU A 96 -19.07 -22.94 -0.75
N SER A 97 -19.64 -24.14 -0.78
CA SER A 97 -20.80 -24.50 0.07
C SER A 97 -20.45 -24.50 1.58
N LYS A 98 -19.17 -24.57 1.89
CA LYS A 98 -18.61 -24.51 3.24
C LYS A 98 -17.90 -23.17 3.54
N GLU A 99 -18.13 -22.16 2.68
CA GLU A 99 -17.58 -20.81 2.81
C GLU A 99 -16.03 -20.75 2.81
N VAL A 100 -15.39 -21.67 2.05
CA VAL A 100 -13.93 -21.75 1.92
C VAL A 100 -13.50 -21.44 0.48
N ASN A 101 -12.55 -20.53 0.32
CA ASN A 101 -11.88 -20.27 -0.94
C ASN A 101 -10.53 -21.02 -0.98
N LEU A 102 -10.30 -21.74 -2.07
CA LEU A 102 -9.02 -22.38 -2.37
C LEU A 102 -8.38 -21.71 -3.60
N ARG A 103 -7.08 -21.84 -3.76
CA ARG A 103 -6.41 -21.43 -5.00
C ARG A 103 -6.59 -22.52 -6.05
N TYR A 104 -7.20 -22.18 -7.19
CA TYR A 104 -7.32 -23.04 -8.36
C TYR A 104 -6.35 -22.56 -9.43
N TYR A 105 -5.58 -23.49 -10.01
CA TYR A 105 -4.61 -23.23 -11.07
C TYR A 105 -5.17 -23.64 -12.42
N ASP A 106 -4.67 -23.01 -13.51
CA ASP A 106 -5.16 -23.25 -14.88
C ASP A 106 -4.99 -24.70 -15.35
N ASN A 107 -4.02 -25.41 -14.79
CA ASN A 107 -3.79 -26.83 -15.09
C ASN A 107 -4.67 -27.79 -14.26
N GLY A 108 -5.62 -27.28 -13.48
CA GLY A 108 -6.53 -28.07 -12.65
C GLY A 108 -6.02 -28.40 -11.25
N ASP A 109 -4.80 -28.00 -10.88
CA ASP A 109 -4.30 -28.16 -9.51
C ASP A 109 -5.07 -27.26 -8.53
N VAL A 110 -4.98 -27.60 -7.24
CA VAL A 110 -5.51 -26.80 -6.13
C VAL A 110 -4.41 -26.53 -5.12
N GLY A 111 -4.47 -25.35 -4.46
CA GLY A 111 -3.54 -25.00 -3.42
C GLY A 111 -4.20 -24.22 -2.29
N PHE A 112 -3.54 -24.25 -1.12
CA PHE A 112 -3.90 -23.45 0.05
C PHE A 112 -2.68 -23.24 0.93
N SER A 113 -2.77 -22.25 1.82
CA SER A 113 -1.72 -21.92 2.81
C SER A 113 -2.30 -21.97 4.22
N ILE A 114 -1.44 -22.29 5.17
CA ILE A 114 -1.74 -22.36 6.60
C ILE A 114 -1.00 -21.22 7.30
N ASP A 115 -1.66 -20.56 8.22
CA ASP A 115 -1.10 -19.47 9.01
C ASP A 115 -1.29 -19.71 10.52
N GLU A 116 -0.91 -18.72 11.33
CA GLU A 116 -1.01 -18.79 12.80
C GLU A 116 -2.45 -18.77 13.31
N THR A 117 -3.42 -18.34 12.52
CA THR A 117 -4.84 -18.31 12.90
C THR A 117 -5.54 -19.65 12.68
N THR A 118 -4.96 -20.52 11.85
CA THR A 118 -5.52 -21.84 11.53
C THR A 118 -5.61 -22.72 12.78
N ASP A 119 -6.82 -23.18 13.10
CA ASP A 119 -7.07 -24.07 14.23
C ASP A 119 -7.52 -25.48 13.81
N LEU A 120 -7.88 -26.33 14.76
CA LEU A 120 -8.36 -27.69 14.51
C LEU A 120 -9.69 -27.72 13.76
N LYS A 121 -10.53 -26.70 13.93
CA LYS A 121 -11.81 -26.62 13.19
C LYS A 121 -11.54 -26.37 11.70
N ASP A 122 -10.60 -25.47 11.41
CA ASP A 122 -10.19 -25.19 10.03
C ASP A 122 -9.58 -26.42 9.37
N VAL A 123 -8.72 -27.15 10.11
CA VAL A 123 -8.10 -28.40 9.64
C VAL A 123 -9.18 -29.44 9.34
N ASN A 124 -10.15 -29.64 10.24
CA ASN A 124 -11.25 -30.59 10.03
C ASN A 124 -12.17 -30.15 8.89
N LEU A 125 -12.39 -28.84 8.75
CA LEU A 125 -13.16 -28.27 7.63
C LEU A 125 -12.47 -28.55 6.30
N LEU A 126 -11.17 -28.24 6.17
CA LEU A 126 -10.39 -28.58 4.96
C LEU A 126 -10.42 -30.07 4.68
N LEU A 127 -10.12 -30.91 5.69
CA LEU A 127 -10.15 -32.35 5.53
C LEU A 127 -11.51 -32.85 5.03
N SER A 128 -12.61 -32.31 5.58
CA SER A 128 -13.98 -32.68 5.15
C SER A 128 -14.26 -32.27 3.69
N ILE A 129 -13.76 -31.11 3.24
CA ILE A 129 -13.93 -30.65 1.85
C ILE A 129 -13.25 -31.63 0.89
N PHE A 130 -12.01 -31.97 1.15
CA PHE A 130 -11.21 -32.83 0.28
C PHE A 130 -11.71 -34.29 0.32
N SER A 131 -12.12 -34.79 1.50
CA SER A 131 -12.65 -36.16 1.61
C SER A 131 -13.99 -36.33 0.91
N ILE A 132 -14.94 -35.37 1.05
CA ILE A 132 -16.21 -35.40 0.32
C ILE A 132 -15.96 -35.37 -1.19
N ALA A 133 -15.01 -34.58 -1.66
CA ALA A 133 -14.67 -34.52 -3.09
C ALA A 133 -14.11 -35.84 -3.60
N ALA A 134 -13.33 -36.54 -2.79
CA ALA A 134 -12.76 -37.85 -3.08
C ALA A 134 -13.74 -39.03 -2.83
N GLU A 135 -14.96 -38.75 -2.34
CA GLU A 135 -15.99 -39.77 -1.98
C GLU A 135 -15.48 -40.72 -0.85
N GLU A 136 -14.64 -40.22 0.00
CA GLU A 136 -14.04 -40.96 1.12
C GLU A 136 -14.57 -40.44 2.47
N THR A 137 -14.54 -41.29 3.49
CA THR A 137 -14.90 -40.93 4.86
C THR A 137 -13.65 -40.83 5.71
N VAL A 138 -13.49 -39.71 6.40
CA VAL A 138 -12.38 -39.49 7.33
C VAL A 138 -12.90 -39.18 8.73
N GLN A 139 -12.12 -39.58 9.74
CA GLN A 139 -12.40 -39.21 11.13
C GLN A 139 -11.91 -37.80 11.43
N GLU A 140 -12.62 -37.10 12.28
CA GLU A 140 -12.18 -35.81 12.81
C GLU A 140 -10.88 -35.94 13.60
N VAL A 141 -10.06 -34.93 13.46
CA VAL A 141 -8.78 -34.80 14.13
C VAL A 141 -8.97 -34.04 15.43
N THR A 142 -8.48 -34.62 16.50
CA THR A 142 -8.54 -34.03 17.85
C THR A 142 -7.19 -33.46 18.30
N ASP A 143 -6.09 -33.89 17.65
CA ASP A 143 -4.75 -33.44 17.96
C ASP A 143 -3.86 -33.55 16.71
N ILE A 144 -2.88 -32.66 16.58
CA ILE A 144 -1.89 -32.66 15.51
C ILE A 144 -0.50 -32.79 16.13
N PRO A 145 0.18 -33.92 15.91
CA PRO A 145 1.51 -34.13 16.47
C PRO A 145 2.53 -33.15 15.88
N GLU A 146 3.47 -32.72 16.69
CA GLU A 146 4.57 -31.86 16.23
C GLU A 146 5.32 -32.55 15.09
N ALA A 147 5.49 -31.82 13.97
CA ALA A 147 6.22 -32.36 12.83
C ALA A 147 7.70 -32.57 13.18
N SER A 148 8.25 -33.69 12.73
CA SER A 148 9.68 -33.88 12.73
C SER A 148 10.33 -32.91 11.77
N SER A 149 10.78 -31.79 12.30
CA SER A 149 11.57 -30.71 11.69
C SER A 149 11.72 -30.62 10.15
N LEU A 150 11.68 -29.37 9.67
CA LEU A 150 12.21 -28.95 8.34
C LEU A 150 13.52 -29.67 7.99
N ASN A 151 13.78 -29.83 6.68
CA ASN A 151 15.05 -30.33 6.17
C ASN A 151 16.21 -29.68 6.95
N ARG A 152 17.15 -30.50 7.39
CA ARG A 152 18.25 -30.11 8.26
C ARG A 152 19.10 -28.97 7.69
N GLU A 153 19.18 -28.86 6.37
CA GLU A 153 19.92 -27.80 5.66
C GLU A 153 19.21 -26.44 5.71
N LEU A 154 17.87 -26.43 5.73
CA LEU A 154 17.05 -25.22 5.81
C LEU A 154 16.82 -24.74 7.24
N ARG A 155 17.24 -25.52 8.24
CA ARG A 155 17.03 -25.19 9.64
C ARG A 155 17.97 -24.08 10.10
N ARG A 156 17.40 -23.01 10.63
CA ARG A 156 18.19 -21.97 11.28
C ARG A 156 18.95 -22.52 12.48
N ARG A 157 20.27 -22.26 12.51
CA ARG A 157 21.17 -22.67 13.61
C ARG A 157 21.67 -21.49 14.45
N THR A 158 21.46 -20.25 13.98
CA THR A 158 21.90 -19.04 14.66
C THR A 158 20.82 -18.54 15.61
N SER A 159 21.22 -17.95 16.74
CA SER A 159 20.32 -17.18 17.61
C SER A 159 19.80 -15.94 16.89
N PHE A 160 18.62 -15.47 17.27
CA PHE A 160 18.00 -14.23 16.78
C PHE A 160 17.17 -13.61 17.89
N LEU A 161 16.81 -12.31 17.77
CA LEU A 161 16.08 -11.57 18.77
C LEU A 161 16.69 -11.70 20.19
N THR A 162 18.02 -11.64 20.26
CA THR A 162 18.78 -11.82 21.52
C THR A 162 18.77 -10.60 22.41
N HIS A 163 18.35 -9.42 21.91
CA HIS A 163 18.28 -8.22 22.70
C HIS A 163 17.19 -8.35 23.78
N GLU A 164 17.45 -7.78 24.94
CA GLU A 164 16.62 -7.86 26.14
C GLU A 164 15.14 -7.45 25.88
N VAL A 165 14.88 -6.51 24.98
CA VAL A 165 13.52 -6.05 24.63
C VAL A 165 12.62 -7.17 24.12
N PHE A 166 13.18 -8.17 23.44
CA PHE A 166 12.43 -9.32 22.92
C PHE A 166 12.17 -10.41 23.95
N ASN A 167 12.56 -10.20 25.20
CA ASN A 167 12.47 -11.18 26.28
C ASN A 167 11.78 -10.62 27.55
N LYS A 168 11.02 -9.50 27.42
CA LYS A 168 10.43 -8.83 28.58
C LYS A 168 8.94 -8.56 28.52
N TYR A 169 8.33 -8.45 27.35
CA TYR A 169 6.97 -7.91 27.21
C TYR A 169 6.05 -8.91 26.53
N HIS A 170 5.80 -10.03 27.21
CA HIS A 170 5.05 -11.17 26.66
C HIS A 170 3.61 -11.26 27.15
N THR A 171 3.16 -10.31 27.98
CA THR A 171 1.75 -10.20 28.41
C THR A 171 1.13 -8.92 27.89
N GLU A 172 -0.19 -8.92 27.72
CA GLU A 172 -0.95 -7.74 27.27
C GLU A 172 -0.63 -6.50 28.13
N THR A 173 -0.68 -6.64 29.45
CA THR A 173 -0.41 -5.53 30.38
C THR A 173 1.01 -4.98 30.26
N GLU A 174 2.02 -5.85 30.11
CA GLU A 174 3.40 -5.43 29.94
C GLU A 174 3.59 -4.71 28.62
N MET A 175 3.01 -5.24 27.54
CA MET A 175 3.07 -4.61 26.21
C MET A 175 2.39 -3.24 26.21
N MET A 176 1.19 -3.10 26.78
CA MET A 176 0.52 -1.80 26.89
C MET A 176 1.36 -0.77 27.65
N ARG A 177 1.96 -1.17 28.76
CA ARG A 177 2.87 -0.30 29.55
C ARG A 177 4.14 0.04 28.76
N TYR A 178 4.65 -0.90 27.99
CA TYR A 178 5.83 -0.66 27.14
C TYR A 178 5.53 0.34 26.01
N ILE A 179 4.42 0.17 25.31
CA ILE A 179 3.96 1.11 24.27
C ILE A 179 3.79 2.51 24.87
N LYS A 180 3.12 2.63 26.00
CA LYS A 180 2.92 3.92 26.68
C LYS A 180 4.22 4.58 27.16
N ARG A 181 5.19 3.78 27.58
CA ARG A 181 6.53 4.27 27.92
C ARG A 181 7.29 4.83 26.71
N LEU A 182 7.14 4.19 25.54
CA LEU A 182 7.73 4.70 24.29
C LEU A 182 7.05 5.98 23.84
N GLU A 183 5.73 6.02 23.85
CA GLU A 183 4.93 7.19 23.50
C GLU A 183 5.35 8.44 24.32
N ARG A 184 5.60 8.27 25.62
CA ARG A 184 6.02 9.37 26.51
C ARG A 184 7.42 9.92 26.21
N LYS A 185 8.20 9.28 25.37
CA LYS A 185 9.54 9.77 24.98
C LYS A 185 9.49 10.77 23.82
N ASP A 186 8.33 10.95 23.23
CA ASP A 186 8.11 11.83 22.08
C ASP A 186 6.88 12.71 22.29
N ILE A 187 6.68 13.66 21.38
CA ILE A 187 5.54 14.57 21.40
C ILE A 187 4.33 13.85 20.80
N SER A 188 3.20 13.95 21.48
CA SER A 188 1.94 13.36 21.07
C SER A 188 0.89 14.44 20.76
N LEU A 189 0.06 14.21 19.76
CA LEU A 189 -1.07 15.08 19.42
C LEU A 189 -2.13 15.18 20.53
N ALA A 190 -2.11 14.25 21.50
CA ALA A 190 -3.04 14.28 22.63
C ALA A 190 -2.75 15.41 23.64
N HIS A 191 -1.53 15.95 23.67
CA HIS A 191 -1.13 16.99 24.63
C HIS A 191 -0.22 18.07 24.03
N SER A 192 -0.09 18.12 22.72
CA SER A 192 0.63 19.21 22.06
C SER A 192 0.12 19.44 20.64
N MET A 193 0.28 20.66 20.17
CA MET A 193 0.14 21.01 18.76
C MET A 193 1.50 20.87 18.08
N ILE A 194 1.61 19.93 17.15
CA ILE A 194 2.85 19.71 16.42
C ILE A 194 2.85 20.61 15.19
N SER A 195 3.84 21.50 15.11
CA SER A 195 4.09 22.29 13.93
C SER A 195 4.76 21.42 12.88
N LEU A 196 4.00 21.00 11.86
CA LEU A 196 4.49 20.17 10.77
C LEU A 196 4.55 20.98 9.48
N GLY A 197 5.50 20.68 8.59
CA GLY A 197 5.62 21.32 7.28
C GLY A 197 4.45 20.99 6.36
N SER A 198 4.65 20.09 5.41
CA SER A 198 3.63 19.72 4.43
C SER A 198 2.56 18.76 4.92
N CYS A 199 2.70 18.17 6.11
CA CYS A 199 1.78 17.20 6.67
C CYS A 199 0.98 17.80 7.83
N THR A 200 -0.33 17.90 7.67
CA THR A 200 -1.25 18.37 8.71
C THR A 200 -1.87 17.16 9.42
N MET A 201 -1.10 16.41 10.18
CA MET A 201 -1.62 15.29 10.96
C MET A 201 -2.73 15.75 11.91
N LYS A 202 -3.82 14.97 11.94
CA LYS A 202 -4.94 15.20 12.86
C LYS A 202 -4.92 14.13 13.95
N LEU A 203 -5.40 14.49 15.13
CA LEU A 203 -5.78 13.51 16.11
C LEU A 203 -7.11 12.86 15.66
N ASN A 204 -7.05 11.60 15.27
CA ASN A 204 -8.24 10.88 14.85
C ASN A 204 -9.12 10.52 16.05
N ALA A 205 -10.43 10.60 15.89
CA ALA A 205 -11.36 10.11 16.91
C ALA A 205 -11.28 8.59 17.03
N ALA A 206 -11.37 8.06 18.26
CA ALA A 206 -11.38 6.62 18.49
C ALA A 206 -12.49 5.90 17.71
N SER A 207 -13.66 6.54 17.54
CA SER A 207 -14.77 6.01 16.76
C SER A 207 -14.47 5.83 15.27
N GLU A 208 -13.58 6.64 14.70
CA GLU A 208 -13.13 6.50 13.30
C GLU A 208 -12.20 5.29 13.12
N MET A 209 -11.56 4.83 14.21
CA MET A 209 -10.65 3.68 14.20
C MET A 209 -11.38 2.35 14.45
N LEU A 210 -12.56 2.35 15.08
CA LEU A 210 -13.30 1.14 15.43
C LEU A 210 -13.61 0.24 14.20
N PRO A 211 -14.03 0.76 13.03
CA PRO A 211 -14.28 -0.09 11.87
C PRO A 211 -13.07 -0.92 11.43
N LEU A 212 -11.84 -0.44 11.68
CA LEU A 212 -10.61 -1.14 11.31
C LEU A 212 -10.39 -2.43 12.11
N SER A 213 -11.07 -2.61 13.26
CA SER A 213 -11.01 -3.83 14.08
C SER A 213 -12.14 -4.82 13.77
N ASN A 214 -13.04 -4.49 12.85
CA ASN A 214 -14.15 -5.37 12.48
C ASN A 214 -13.65 -6.49 11.56
N LEU A 215 -13.84 -7.75 11.96
CA LEU A 215 -13.41 -8.93 11.20
C LEU A 215 -14.01 -8.98 9.79
N GLY A 216 -15.24 -8.48 9.59
CA GLY A 216 -15.85 -8.40 8.28
C GLY A 216 -15.08 -7.52 7.28
N TRP A 217 -14.25 -6.59 7.76
CA TRP A 217 -13.35 -5.79 6.94
C TRP A 217 -11.92 -6.33 6.93
N MET A 218 -11.39 -6.73 8.10
CA MET A 218 -9.98 -7.13 8.25
C MET A 218 -9.68 -8.50 7.66
N ALA A 219 -10.62 -9.45 7.76
CA ALA A 219 -10.37 -10.85 7.44
C ALA A 219 -10.58 -11.21 5.96
N ILE A 220 -10.98 -10.24 5.11
CA ILE A 220 -11.14 -10.50 3.68
C ILE A 220 -9.77 -10.55 3.00
N HIS A 221 -9.49 -11.67 2.34
CA HIS A 221 -8.26 -11.83 1.56
C HIS A 221 -8.25 -10.89 0.35
N PRO A 222 -7.12 -10.23 0.00
CA PRO A 222 -7.04 -9.30 -1.14
C PRO A 222 -7.42 -9.91 -2.50
N LEU A 223 -7.28 -11.22 -2.65
CA LEU A 223 -7.66 -11.97 -3.87
C LEU A 223 -8.97 -12.74 -3.70
N ALA A 224 -9.82 -12.37 -2.73
CA ALA A 224 -11.15 -12.96 -2.62
C ALA A 224 -11.98 -12.68 -3.91
N PRO A 225 -12.85 -13.61 -4.34
CA PRO A 225 -13.70 -13.41 -5.52
C PRO A 225 -14.55 -12.13 -5.42
N GLU A 226 -14.78 -11.48 -6.56
CA GLU A 226 -15.49 -10.20 -6.62
C GLU A 226 -16.91 -10.26 -6.05
N ASP A 227 -17.62 -11.37 -6.25
CA ASP A 227 -18.96 -11.59 -5.70
C ASP A 227 -19.01 -11.64 -4.17
N GLN A 228 -17.86 -11.90 -3.52
CA GLN A 228 -17.69 -11.92 -2.07
C GLN A 228 -17.20 -10.57 -1.51
N THR A 229 -16.85 -9.60 -2.34
CA THR A 229 -16.23 -8.31 -1.93
C THR A 229 -17.11 -7.10 -2.23
N LYS A 230 -18.41 -7.26 -2.39
CA LYS A 230 -19.36 -6.19 -2.74
C LYS A 230 -19.33 -5.00 -1.79
N GLY A 231 -19.11 -5.23 -0.49
CA GLY A 231 -18.97 -4.17 0.50
C GLY A 231 -17.76 -3.27 0.23
N TYR A 232 -16.61 -3.86 -0.09
CA TYR A 232 -15.41 -3.12 -0.49
C TYR A 232 -15.61 -2.35 -1.79
N GLN A 233 -16.23 -2.96 -2.80
CA GLN A 233 -16.54 -2.28 -4.07
C GLN A 233 -17.45 -1.08 -3.85
N THR A 234 -18.48 -1.22 -3.01
CA THR A 234 -19.38 -0.11 -2.65
C THR A 234 -18.63 1.01 -1.93
N LEU A 235 -17.78 0.68 -0.95
CA LEU A 235 -16.95 1.65 -0.23
C LEU A 235 -16.02 2.43 -1.18
N ILE A 236 -15.29 1.72 -2.04
CA ILE A 236 -14.35 2.30 -3.01
C ILE A 236 -15.09 3.21 -4.00
N ASN A 237 -16.22 2.77 -4.54
CA ASN A 237 -17.01 3.55 -5.48
C ASN A 237 -17.56 4.82 -4.82
N ASN A 238 -18.15 4.70 -3.64
CA ASN A 238 -18.70 5.87 -2.91
C ASN A 238 -17.60 6.88 -2.59
N LEU A 239 -16.44 6.44 -2.12
CA LEU A 239 -15.31 7.32 -1.85
C LEU A 239 -14.81 7.99 -3.14
N SER A 240 -14.71 7.25 -4.23
CA SER A 240 -14.30 7.80 -5.53
C SER A 240 -15.26 8.88 -6.03
N GLU A 241 -16.58 8.66 -5.94
CA GLU A 241 -17.57 9.66 -6.32
C GLU A 241 -17.49 10.92 -5.44
N GLN A 242 -17.33 10.78 -4.13
CA GLN A 242 -17.13 11.91 -3.23
C GLN A 242 -15.86 12.71 -3.58
N LEU A 243 -14.77 12.03 -3.87
CA LEU A 243 -13.51 12.68 -4.26
C LEU A 243 -13.61 13.37 -5.62
N LYS A 244 -14.36 12.83 -6.59
CA LYS A 244 -14.65 13.52 -7.85
C LYS A 244 -15.33 14.87 -7.61
N VAL A 245 -16.35 14.89 -6.76
CA VAL A 245 -17.08 16.12 -6.40
C VAL A 245 -16.15 17.13 -5.72
N ILE A 246 -15.34 16.68 -4.77
CA ILE A 246 -14.42 17.55 -4.01
C ILE A 246 -13.34 18.13 -4.93
N THR A 247 -12.83 17.37 -5.89
CA THR A 247 -11.69 17.76 -6.74
C THR A 247 -12.08 18.37 -8.07
N GLY A 248 -13.33 18.17 -8.51
CA GLY A 248 -13.81 18.60 -9.82
C GLY A 248 -13.29 17.74 -10.99
N PHE A 249 -12.71 16.58 -10.72
CA PHE A 249 -12.22 15.65 -11.74
C PHE A 249 -13.27 14.64 -12.18
N ALA A 250 -13.15 14.19 -13.43
CA ALA A 250 -14.01 13.16 -14.00
C ALA A 250 -13.66 11.74 -13.51
N GLY A 251 -12.44 11.49 -13.08
CA GLY A 251 -11.96 10.18 -12.65
C GLY A 251 -11.05 10.23 -11.44
N ILE A 252 -11.12 9.21 -10.60
CA ILE A 252 -10.27 9.01 -9.41
C ILE A 252 -9.74 7.59 -9.41
N THR A 253 -8.49 7.40 -8.98
CA THR A 253 -7.94 6.11 -8.63
C THR A 253 -7.43 6.10 -7.19
N LEU A 254 -7.71 5.04 -6.46
CA LEU A 254 -7.25 4.81 -5.08
C LEU A 254 -6.07 3.82 -5.02
N GLN A 255 -5.49 3.45 -6.16
CA GLN A 255 -4.40 2.48 -6.25
C GLN A 255 -3.04 2.98 -5.69
N PRO A 256 -2.63 4.24 -5.87
CA PRO A 256 -1.36 4.71 -5.32
C PRO A 256 -1.34 4.63 -3.80
N ASN A 257 -0.30 4.05 -3.24
CA ASN A 257 -0.15 3.82 -1.80
C ASN A 257 0.70 4.88 -1.06
N SER A 258 1.13 5.91 -1.76
CA SER A 258 1.90 7.04 -1.21
C SER A 258 1.81 8.28 -2.09
N GLY A 259 2.22 9.45 -1.59
CA GLY A 259 2.31 10.67 -2.38
C GLY A 259 3.21 10.49 -3.61
N ALA A 260 4.40 9.93 -3.42
CA ALA A 260 5.33 9.66 -4.53
C ALA A 260 4.76 8.67 -5.56
N ALA A 261 4.02 7.65 -5.13
CA ALA A 261 3.31 6.75 -6.04
C ALA A 261 2.17 7.46 -6.79
N GLY A 262 1.49 8.41 -6.13
CA GLY A 262 0.49 9.29 -6.75
C GLY A 262 1.11 10.19 -7.82
N GLU A 263 2.27 10.80 -7.54
CA GLU A 263 3.02 11.58 -8.50
C GLU A 263 3.40 10.73 -9.73
N TYR A 264 4.00 9.58 -9.50
CA TYR A 264 4.38 8.65 -10.57
C TYR A 264 3.15 8.26 -11.42
N THR A 265 2.05 7.88 -10.78
CA THR A 265 0.82 7.48 -11.47
C THR A 265 0.25 8.63 -12.31
N GLY A 266 0.15 9.84 -11.76
CA GLY A 266 -0.38 11.00 -12.48
C GLY A 266 0.48 11.39 -13.68
N LEU A 267 1.80 11.35 -13.54
CA LEU A 267 2.72 11.61 -14.65
C LEU A 267 2.66 10.49 -15.72
N ARG A 268 2.45 9.25 -15.34
CA ARG A 268 2.21 8.14 -16.28
C ARG A 268 0.88 8.27 -17.02
N ILE A 269 -0.15 8.80 -16.36
CA ILE A 269 -1.44 9.13 -17.01
C ILE A 269 -1.24 10.20 -18.07
N ILE A 270 -0.51 11.29 -17.76
CA ILE A 270 -0.16 12.33 -18.75
C ILE A 270 0.60 11.74 -19.93
N ARG A 271 1.58 10.86 -19.66
CA ARG A 271 2.34 10.18 -20.73
C ARG A 271 1.42 9.38 -21.64
N ALA A 272 0.60 8.53 -21.08
CA ALA A 272 -0.33 7.69 -21.83
C ALA A 272 -1.34 8.52 -22.63
N TYR A 273 -1.83 9.62 -22.07
CA TYR A 273 -2.69 10.55 -22.79
C TYR A 273 -1.98 11.16 -23.99
N LEU A 274 -0.78 11.71 -23.82
CA LEU A 274 -0.01 12.31 -24.91
C LEU A 274 0.31 11.27 -26.00
N GLU A 275 0.66 10.06 -25.63
CA GLU A 275 0.86 8.95 -26.58
C GLU A 275 -0.43 8.64 -27.37
N SER A 276 -1.58 8.62 -26.69
CA SER A 276 -2.88 8.33 -27.32
C SER A 276 -3.31 9.34 -28.36
N ILE A 277 -2.85 10.59 -28.24
CA ILE A 277 -3.14 11.68 -29.20
C ILE A 277 -1.98 11.95 -30.17
N GLY A 278 -1.00 11.03 -30.27
CA GLY A 278 0.14 11.13 -31.18
C GLY A 278 1.23 12.14 -30.76
N GLN A 279 1.21 12.59 -29.50
CA GLN A 279 2.16 13.56 -28.95
C GLN A 279 3.18 12.92 -27.96
N GLY A 280 3.44 11.64 -28.07
CA GLY A 280 4.37 10.90 -27.20
C GLY A 280 5.83 11.40 -27.24
N HIS A 281 6.20 12.24 -28.19
CA HIS A 281 7.51 12.90 -28.27
C HIS A 281 7.70 13.96 -27.18
N ARG A 282 6.63 14.51 -26.58
CA ARG A 282 6.68 15.52 -25.52
C ARG A 282 7.26 14.89 -24.25
N ASN A 283 8.43 15.35 -23.84
CA ASN A 283 9.20 14.72 -22.76
C ASN A 283 9.75 15.71 -21.72
N LYS A 284 9.38 16.99 -21.80
CA LYS A 284 9.83 18.02 -20.86
C LYS A 284 8.73 18.39 -19.88
N ILE A 285 9.10 18.60 -18.62
CA ILE A 285 8.22 19.08 -17.56
C ILE A 285 8.80 20.36 -16.95
N LEU A 286 7.99 21.40 -16.88
CA LEU A 286 8.32 22.61 -16.11
C LEU A 286 8.04 22.35 -14.63
N ILE A 287 8.95 22.76 -13.76
CA ILE A 287 8.83 22.59 -12.30
C ILE A 287 9.33 23.87 -11.61
N PRO A 288 8.51 24.55 -10.78
CA PRO A 288 8.96 25.71 -10.00
C PRO A 288 10.08 25.35 -9.03
N ALA A 289 10.99 26.30 -8.79
CA ALA A 289 12.11 26.13 -7.86
C ALA A 289 11.64 25.84 -6.42
N SER A 290 10.43 26.32 -6.06
CA SER A 290 9.76 26.06 -4.78
C SER A 290 9.20 24.64 -4.63
N ALA A 291 9.21 23.81 -5.67
CA ALA A 291 8.61 22.48 -5.65
C ALA A 291 9.30 21.55 -4.65
N HIS A 292 8.53 20.64 -4.07
CA HIS A 292 9.07 19.57 -3.23
C HIS A 292 10.10 18.72 -4.01
N GLY A 293 11.12 18.24 -3.34
CA GLY A 293 12.21 17.44 -3.95
C GLY A 293 11.72 16.16 -4.65
N THR A 294 10.56 15.64 -4.27
CA THR A 294 9.96 14.46 -4.91
C THR A 294 9.44 14.73 -6.31
N ASN A 295 9.02 15.98 -6.64
CA ASN A 295 8.48 16.31 -7.95
C ASN A 295 9.48 16.09 -9.09
N PRO A 296 10.71 16.67 -9.07
CA PRO A 296 11.68 16.39 -10.10
C PRO A 296 12.13 14.93 -10.13
N ALA A 297 12.19 14.25 -8.96
CA ALA A 297 12.54 12.83 -8.91
C ALA A 297 11.48 11.95 -9.58
N SER A 298 10.19 12.20 -9.34
CA SER A 298 9.08 11.49 -10.00
C SER A 298 9.06 11.74 -11.52
N ALA A 299 9.33 12.97 -11.95
CA ALA A 299 9.42 13.32 -13.37
C ALA A 299 10.50 12.49 -14.08
N ILE A 300 11.70 12.42 -13.52
CA ILE A 300 12.81 11.62 -14.06
C ILE A 300 12.47 10.12 -14.08
N GLN A 301 11.86 9.59 -13.03
CA GLN A 301 11.43 8.19 -12.98
C GLN A 301 10.42 7.84 -14.09
N CYS A 302 9.59 8.82 -14.48
CA CYS A 302 8.66 8.67 -15.60
C CYS A 302 9.30 8.89 -16.98
N GLY A 303 10.61 9.15 -17.05
CA GLY A 303 11.36 9.37 -18.29
C GLY A 303 11.20 10.78 -18.85
N TYR A 304 10.86 11.77 -18.02
CA TYR A 304 10.81 13.16 -18.42
C TYR A 304 12.13 13.89 -18.10
N THR A 305 12.38 14.97 -18.83
CA THR A 305 13.44 15.93 -18.53
C THR A 305 12.82 17.15 -17.82
N THR A 306 13.44 17.61 -16.75
CA THR A 306 12.92 18.75 -15.97
C THR A 306 13.51 20.07 -16.43
N VAL A 307 12.67 21.10 -16.50
CA VAL A 307 13.06 22.50 -16.72
C VAL A 307 12.58 23.30 -15.52
N THR A 308 13.50 23.91 -14.79
CA THR A 308 13.16 24.66 -13.55
C THR A 308 12.69 26.06 -13.90
N CYS A 309 11.53 26.47 -13.35
CA CYS A 309 11.05 27.85 -13.39
C CYS A 309 11.50 28.61 -12.14
N ALA A 310 11.81 29.89 -12.28
CA ALA A 310 12.17 30.75 -11.18
C ALA A 310 10.95 31.06 -10.28
N CYS A 311 11.24 31.47 -9.04
CA CYS A 311 10.29 32.10 -8.14
C CYS A 311 10.73 33.53 -7.84
N ASP A 312 9.78 34.42 -7.59
CA ASP A 312 10.06 35.78 -7.14
C ASP A 312 10.58 35.82 -5.67
N ASP A 313 10.97 37.01 -5.22
CA ASP A 313 11.46 37.21 -3.84
C ASP A 313 10.42 36.94 -2.75
N LYS A 314 9.13 36.86 -3.12
CA LYS A 314 8.02 36.52 -2.24
C LYS A 314 7.70 35.03 -2.26
N GLY A 315 8.35 34.26 -3.14
CA GLY A 315 8.17 32.83 -3.31
C GLY A 315 7.05 32.42 -4.24
N ASN A 316 6.39 33.36 -4.94
CA ASN A 316 5.46 33.06 -6.01
C ASN A 316 6.20 32.56 -7.24
N VAL A 317 5.52 31.87 -8.15
CA VAL A 317 6.08 31.51 -9.45
C VAL A 317 6.32 32.78 -10.27
N ASP A 318 7.53 32.94 -10.82
CA ASP A 318 7.82 33.98 -11.79
C ASP A 318 7.09 33.64 -13.11
N VAL A 319 5.97 34.31 -13.34
CA VAL A 319 5.08 34.02 -14.49
C VAL A 319 5.74 34.38 -15.80
N GLU A 320 6.61 35.40 -15.86
CA GLU A 320 7.30 35.78 -17.09
C GLU A 320 8.40 34.76 -17.44
N ASP A 321 9.17 34.29 -16.46
CA ASP A 321 10.13 33.19 -16.65
C ASP A 321 9.41 31.89 -17.07
N LEU A 322 8.29 31.56 -16.43
CA LEU A 322 7.45 30.41 -16.78
C LEU A 322 6.96 30.51 -18.22
N ARG A 323 6.43 31.68 -18.62
CA ARG A 323 5.93 31.93 -19.99
C ARG A 323 7.05 31.76 -21.02
N ALA A 324 8.19 32.38 -20.79
CA ALA A 324 9.36 32.28 -21.67
C ALA A 324 9.83 30.83 -21.84
N LYS A 325 9.89 30.08 -20.75
CA LYS A 325 10.31 28.66 -20.76
C LYS A 325 9.26 27.76 -21.39
N ALA A 326 7.98 28.02 -21.18
CA ALA A 326 6.89 27.27 -21.80
C ALA A 326 6.92 27.44 -23.34
N GLU A 327 7.06 28.69 -23.81
CA GLU A 327 7.11 28.97 -25.24
C GLU A 327 8.39 28.40 -25.89
N ALA A 328 9.57 28.54 -25.24
CA ALA A 328 10.82 27.98 -25.72
C ALA A 328 10.83 26.46 -25.84
N ASN A 329 9.98 25.77 -25.10
CA ASN A 329 9.91 24.30 -25.11
C ASN A 329 8.55 23.78 -25.61
N LYS A 330 7.68 24.61 -26.21
CA LYS A 330 6.30 24.26 -26.52
C LYS A 330 6.10 22.97 -27.31
N ASP A 331 7.03 22.65 -28.20
CA ASP A 331 6.95 21.45 -29.03
C ASP A 331 7.21 20.16 -28.22
N ASP A 332 8.07 20.23 -27.22
CA ASP A 332 8.48 19.11 -26.38
C ASP A 332 7.83 19.13 -24.98
N LEU A 333 7.11 20.21 -24.64
CA LEU A 333 6.53 20.37 -23.32
C LEU A 333 5.37 19.42 -23.10
N ALA A 334 5.53 18.51 -22.14
CA ALA A 334 4.50 17.56 -21.74
C ALA A 334 3.58 18.12 -20.66
N ALA A 335 4.15 18.75 -19.63
CA ALA A 335 3.39 19.28 -18.53
C ALA A 335 4.12 20.37 -17.73
N LEU A 336 3.36 21.12 -16.95
CA LEU A 336 3.80 21.82 -15.74
C LEU A 336 3.48 20.92 -14.53
N MET A 337 4.41 20.76 -13.60
CA MET A 337 4.15 20.14 -12.30
C MET A 337 4.29 21.18 -11.20
N ILE A 338 3.16 21.58 -10.62
CA ILE A 338 3.08 22.67 -9.64
C ILE A 338 2.43 22.21 -8.34
N THR A 339 3.00 22.60 -7.20
CA THR A 339 2.41 22.38 -5.88
C THR A 339 1.52 23.55 -5.51
N TYR A 340 0.27 23.28 -5.13
CA TYR A 340 -0.68 24.36 -4.81
C TYR A 340 -1.57 24.01 -3.60
N PRO A 341 -1.55 24.81 -2.50
CA PRO A 341 -0.59 25.89 -2.21
C PRO A 341 0.85 25.42 -2.24
N SER A 342 1.81 26.33 -2.46
CA SER A 342 3.22 25.98 -2.60
C SER A 342 3.82 25.38 -1.32
N THR A 343 5.01 24.77 -1.42
CA THR A 343 5.75 24.27 -0.23
C THR A 343 6.14 25.39 0.74
N HIS A 344 6.16 26.63 0.30
CA HIS A 344 6.37 27.81 1.16
C HIS A 344 5.05 28.29 1.83
N GLY A 345 3.92 27.64 1.59
CA GLY A 345 2.62 28.02 2.11
C GLY A 345 1.96 29.17 1.35
N ILE A 346 2.43 29.49 0.16
CA ILE A 346 1.92 30.58 -0.66
C ILE A 346 0.75 30.09 -1.51
N PHE A 347 -0.32 30.85 -1.48
CA PHE A 347 -1.48 30.69 -2.34
C PHE A 347 -1.25 31.53 -3.60
N GLU A 348 -0.78 30.91 -4.68
CA GLU A 348 -0.37 31.54 -5.92
C GLU A 348 -1.54 32.33 -6.57
N PRO A 349 -1.50 33.67 -6.62
CA PRO A 349 -2.63 34.47 -7.14
C PRO A 349 -2.81 34.33 -8.66
N GLU A 350 -1.74 34.02 -9.37
CA GLU A 350 -1.72 33.91 -10.84
C GLU A 350 -1.99 32.48 -11.33
N ILE A 351 -2.40 31.55 -10.45
CA ILE A 351 -2.52 30.11 -10.79
C ILE A 351 -3.38 29.85 -12.05
N ALA A 352 -4.48 30.57 -12.19
CA ALA A 352 -5.36 30.43 -13.34
C ALA A 352 -4.71 30.89 -14.66
N GLU A 353 -3.88 31.93 -14.62
CA GLU A 353 -3.12 32.40 -15.79
C GLU A 353 -1.98 31.44 -16.11
N ILE A 354 -1.29 30.93 -15.08
CA ILE A 354 -0.27 29.89 -15.24
C ILE A 354 -0.83 28.66 -15.97
N CYS A 355 -2.00 28.16 -15.56
CA CYS A 355 -2.65 27.03 -16.23
C CYS A 355 -2.96 27.35 -17.70
N LYS A 356 -3.48 28.55 -18.00
CA LYS A 356 -3.75 28.98 -19.39
C LYS A 356 -2.50 29.05 -20.26
N ILE A 357 -1.38 29.53 -19.71
CA ILE A 357 -0.10 29.59 -20.44
C ILE A 357 0.30 28.18 -20.88
N ILE A 358 0.24 27.22 -19.96
CA ILE A 358 0.63 25.83 -20.23
C ILE A 358 -0.29 25.18 -21.27
N HIS A 359 -1.61 25.33 -21.12
CA HIS A 359 -2.58 24.80 -22.06
C HIS A 359 -2.43 25.40 -23.47
N LYS A 360 -2.09 26.70 -23.60
CA LYS A 360 -1.79 27.33 -24.91
C LYS A 360 -0.59 26.68 -25.61
N CYS A 361 0.35 26.11 -24.86
CA CYS A 361 1.47 25.35 -25.40
C CYS A 361 1.11 23.88 -25.72
N GLY A 362 -0.14 23.45 -25.52
CA GLY A 362 -0.60 22.09 -25.73
C GLY A 362 -0.15 21.10 -24.65
N ALA A 363 0.36 21.59 -23.54
CA ALA A 363 0.83 20.80 -22.41
C ALA A 363 -0.22 20.66 -21.31
N GLN A 364 -0.04 19.69 -20.42
CA GLN A 364 -0.95 19.40 -19.32
C GLN A 364 -0.50 20.08 -18.02
N VAL A 365 -1.44 20.33 -17.10
CA VAL A 365 -1.14 20.83 -15.75
C VAL A 365 -1.31 19.71 -14.74
N TYR A 366 -0.18 19.30 -14.16
CA TYR A 366 -0.16 18.41 -12.99
C TYR A 366 -0.10 19.24 -11.72
N MET A 367 -1.11 19.12 -10.86
CA MET A 367 -1.13 19.76 -9.55
C MET A 367 -0.72 18.76 -8.47
N ASP A 368 0.33 19.09 -7.73
CA ASP A 368 0.66 18.43 -6.47
C ASP A 368 -0.31 18.95 -5.40
N GLY A 369 -1.33 18.13 -5.12
CA GLY A 369 -2.36 18.39 -4.10
C GLY A 369 -2.07 17.66 -2.79
N ALA A 370 -0.82 17.36 -2.48
CA ALA A 370 -0.43 16.71 -1.23
C ALA A 370 -0.98 17.44 0.01
N ASN A 371 -1.20 18.74 -0.08
CA ASN A 371 -1.72 19.60 0.99
C ASN A 371 -2.93 20.41 0.51
N MET A 372 -4.01 19.75 0.18
CA MET A 372 -5.21 20.38 -0.39
C MET A 372 -6.16 21.01 0.65
N ASN A 373 -5.80 21.06 1.90
CA ASN A 373 -6.63 21.58 2.99
C ASN A 373 -7.20 22.99 2.72
N ALA A 374 -6.38 23.84 2.12
CA ALA A 374 -6.76 25.23 1.84
C ALA A 374 -7.74 25.37 0.67
N GLN A 375 -7.96 24.32 -0.10
CA GLN A 375 -8.86 24.34 -1.28
C GLN A 375 -10.24 23.78 -0.95
N VAL A 376 -10.33 22.74 -0.15
CA VAL A 376 -11.58 22.00 0.12
C VAL A 376 -12.68 22.92 0.62
N GLY A 377 -13.80 22.94 -0.08
CA GLY A 377 -14.96 23.79 0.24
C GLY A 377 -14.89 25.24 -0.29
N LEU A 378 -13.73 25.70 -0.76
CA LEU A 378 -13.54 27.04 -1.34
C LEU A 378 -13.29 26.98 -2.84
N THR A 379 -12.48 26.06 -3.29
CA THR A 379 -12.14 25.81 -4.69
C THR A 379 -11.74 24.36 -4.87
N ASN A 380 -11.34 23.96 -6.06
CA ASN A 380 -10.84 22.62 -6.34
C ASN A 380 -9.87 22.63 -7.55
N PRO A 381 -9.04 21.59 -7.67
CA PRO A 381 -8.04 21.48 -8.74
C PRO A 381 -8.64 21.59 -10.16
N GLY A 382 -9.78 20.94 -10.41
CA GLY A 382 -10.44 20.99 -11.71
C GLY A 382 -10.89 22.39 -12.10
N THR A 383 -11.48 23.16 -11.18
CA THR A 383 -11.89 24.57 -11.40
C THR A 383 -10.68 25.48 -11.62
N ILE A 384 -9.57 25.23 -10.94
CA ILE A 384 -8.33 26.00 -11.08
C ILE A 384 -7.71 25.79 -12.47
N GLY A 385 -7.91 24.63 -13.07
CA GLY A 385 -7.40 24.29 -14.40
C GLY A 385 -6.33 23.21 -14.41
N ALA A 386 -6.24 22.40 -13.34
CA ALA A 386 -5.39 21.20 -13.33
C ALA A 386 -6.05 20.07 -14.12
N ASP A 387 -5.24 19.34 -14.90
CA ASP A 387 -5.66 18.16 -15.66
C ASP A 387 -5.51 16.87 -14.84
N VAL A 388 -4.48 16.82 -14.01
CA VAL A 388 -4.18 15.69 -13.10
C VAL A 388 -3.74 16.23 -11.75
N CYS A 389 -4.16 15.56 -10.67
CA CYS A 389 -3.76 15.91 -9.32
C CYS A 389 -3.60 14.64 -8.47
N HIS A 390 -2.61 14.58 -7.60
CA HIS A 390 -2.63 13.61 -6.52
C HIS A 390 -3.05 14.26 -5.20
N LEU A 391 -3.66 13.45 -4.34
CA LEU A 391 -4.07 13.83 -3.00
C LEU A 391 -3.44 12.93 -1.97
N ASN A 392 -3.13 13.47 -0.81
CA ASN A 392 -2.79 12.67 0.36
C ASN A 392 -3.95 12.73 1.37
N LEU A 393 -4.77 11.68 1.40
CA LEU A 393 -5.98 11.65 2.26
C LEU A 393 -5.63 11.83 3.73
N HIS A 394 -4.49 11.27 4.18
CA HIS A 394 -3.99 11.42 5.54
C HIS A 394 -3.51 12.84 5.90
N LYS A 395 -3.30 13.72 4.92
CA LYS A 395 -2.98 15.14 5.13
C LYS A 395 -4.23 16.02 5.12
N THR A 396 -5.06 15.88 4.11
CA THR A 396 -6.25 16.73 3.91
C THR A 396 -7.43 16.25 4.73
N PHE A 397 -7.62 14.94 4.84
CA PHE A 397 -8.70 14.32 5.61
C PHE A 397 -8.13 13.62 6.87
N ALA A 398 -9.00 12.98 7.65
CA ALA A 398 -8.59 12.20 8.81
C ALA A 398 -8.38 10.74 8.40
N SER A 399 -7.15 10.26 8.48
CA SER A 399 -6.82 8.85 8.33
C SER A 399 -5.51 8.54 9.05
N PRO A 400 -5.28 7.31 9.52
CA PRO A 400 -4.01 6.94 10.14
C PRO A 400 -2.84 7.22 9.20
N HIS A 401 -1.81 7.89 9.72
CA HIS A 401 -0.64 8.25 8.93
C HIS A 401 0.36 7.09 8.93
N GLY A 402 0.74 6.64 7.73
CA GLY A 402 1.72 5.56 7.56
C GLY A 402 1.16 4.14 7.71
N GLY A 403 -0.13 3.97 7.72
CA GLY A 403 -0.81 2.67 7.84
C GLY A 403 -1.95 2.51 6.88
#